data_e5ada6c6752cbdee04b0a6f5e2c79c45
#
_entry.id   e5ada6c6752cbdee04b0a6f5e2c79c45
#
_cell.length_a   1.000
_cell.length_b   1.000
_cell.length_c   1.000
_cell.angle_alpha   90.00
_cell.angle_beta   90.00
_cell.angle_gamma   90.00
#
_symmetry.space_group_name_H-M   'P 1'
#
loop_
_entity.id
_entity.type
_entity.pdbx_description
1 polymer ?
#
loop_
_entity_poly.entity_id
_entity_poly.type
_entity_poly.pdbx_seq_one_letter_code
_entity_poly.pdbx_strand_id
1 'polypeptide(L)'
;MKFFSLLRANLARHRWRTVLTIASVALALFLFASLRTVLTTLDRTAQFGSARRLITTNATGFTFPMPIAYASRLAAIEGVESVTWLNWFGGRYGDGKRFFANFAVDAESYLAMYPEMSVPPDQKAAFLADRGGALIGARLVDLFGWKVGQNVTLQGTIFPGEWTFTVRGIYTPTDAAISDDAMMFHWGYFDERTGRPGLAGWYTLTIDRSDNAANVAKAVDDLFRNSAAPTKTGTEQAFNASFATMFGNVSLLLNAIGTAVVFAILLVTANAMMMSTRERGREYAVLKTIGFTDRRLFVLVLAEAGGITLVGALIGLGGAKLLYKLSKFNAGGFLPGFDVSGETIVLGTAIALLLMLASGIAPAVHAARISVVAALRNVE
;
A
#
# COMPACT_ATOMS: atom_id res chain seq x y z
N MET A 1 14.03 -31.14 28.41
CA MET A 1 12.60 -31.46 28.37
C MET A 1 11.77 -30.87 29.51
N LYS A 2 12.24 -30.82 30.76
CA LYS A 2 11.49 -30.27 31.92
C LYS A 2 11.21 -28.76 31.87
N PHE A 3 12.06 -27.97 31.19
CA PHE A 3 11.92 -26.51 31.08
C PHE A 3 10.74 -26.09 30.18
N PHE A 4 10.53 -26.79 29.06
CA PHE A 4 9.42 -26.54 28.13
C PHE A 4 8.04 -26.89 28.71
N SER A 5 7.99 -27.97 29.51
CA SER A 5 6.74 -28.36 30.20
C SER A 5 6.32 -27.34 31.26
N LEU A 6 7.30 -26.75 31.99
CA LEU A 6 7.08 -25.67 32.94
C LEU A 6 6.56 -24.41 32.22
N LEU A 7 7.17 -24.03 31.09
CA LEU A 7 6.76 -22.86 30.28
C LEU A 7 5.31 -23.02 29.82
N ARG A 8 4.97 -24.19 29.27
CA ARG A 8 3.60 -24.50 28.82
C ARG A 8 2.58 -24.49 29.96
N ALA A 9 2.93 -25.07 31.12
CA ALA A 9 2.07 -25.06 32.31
C ALA A 9 1.83 -23.61 32.81
N ASN A 10 2.85 -22.78 32.80
CA ASN A 10 2.78 -21.38 33.20
C ASN A 10 1.85 -20.56 32.31
N LEU A 11 2.01 -20.68 30.98
CA LEU A 11 1.15 -20.00 30.00
C LEU A 11 -0.31 -20.48 30.06
N ALA A 12 -0.55 -21.75 30.41
CA ALA A 12 -1.87 -22.34 30.49
C ALA A 12 -2.64 -22.00 31.79
N ARG A 13 -1.96 -21.62 32.88
CA ARG A 13 -2.57 -21.38 34.20
C ARG A 13 -3.47 -20.14 34.24
N HIS A 14 -3.05 -19.03 33.62
CA HIS A 14 -3.82 -17.78 33.50
C HIS A 14 -4.25 -17.54 32.05
N ARG A 15 -5.06 -18.44 31.50
CA ARG A 15 -5.43 -18.50 30.07
C ARG A 15 -5.89 -17.17 29.52
N TRP A 16 -6.83 -16.50 30.19
CA TRP A 16 -7.39 -15.24 29.71
C TRP A 16 -6.36 -14.12 29.60
N ARG A 17 -5.49 -13.95 30.61
CA ARG A 17 -4.44 -12.95 30.56
C ARG A 17 -3.44 -13.24 29.44
N THR A 18 -2.98 -14.49 29.35
CA THR A 18 -2.04 -14.91 28.29
C THR A 18 -2.65 -14.68 26.90
N VAL A 19 -3.91 -15.09 26.68
CA VAL A 19 -4.61 -14.89 25.40
C VAL A 19 -4.77 -13.40 25.09
N LEU A 20 -5.20 -12.59 26.05
CA LEU A 20 -5.35 -11.14 25.84
C LEU A 20 -4.02 -10.45 25.55
N THR A 21 -2.93 -10.86 26.22
CA THR A 21 -1.60 -10.30 25.93
C THR A 21 -1.10 -10.73 24.55
N ILE A 22 -1.26 -12.00 24.17
CA ILE A 22 -0.94 -12.46 22.80
C ILE A 22 -1.78 -11.73 21.77
N ALA A 23 -3.09 -11.56 22.01
CA ALA A 23 -3.98 -10.85 21.09
C ALA A 23 -3.58 -9.37 20.95
N SER A 24 -3.18 -8.72 22.05
CA SER A 24 -2.72 -7.33 22.01
C SER A 24 -1.41 -7.18 21.21
N VAL A 25 -0.44 -8.09 21.40
CA VAL A 25 0.81 -8.11 20.61
C VAL A 25 0.51 -8.41 19.14
N ALA A 26 -0.38 -9.38 18.87
CA ALA A 26 -0.78 -9.74 17.52
C ALA A 26 -1.45 -8.56 16.79
N LEU A 27 -2.38 -7.87 17.48
CA LEU A 27 -3.05 -6.69 16.91
C LEU A 27 -2.06 -5.56 16.61
N ALA A 28 -1.13 -5.28 17.55
CA ALA A 28 -0.14 -4.24 17.35
C ALA A 28 0.80 -4.54 16.16
N LEU A 29 1.27 -5.77 16.04
CA LEU A 29 2.12 -6.18 14.93
C LEU A 29 1.36 -6.31 13.61
N PHE A 30 0.08 -6.66 13.64
CA PHE A 30 -0.82 -6.57 12.49
C PHE A 30 -0.97 -5.13 12.00
N LEU A 31 -1.24 -4.18 12.92
CA LEU A 31 -1.34 -2.76 12.59
C LEU A 31 -0.01 -2.20 12.07
N PHE A 32 1.11 -2.55 12.71
CA PHE A 32 2.45 -2.18 12.22
C PHE A 32 2.67 -2.68 10.79
N ALA A 33 2.40 -3.97 10.52
CA ALA A 33 2.55 -4.54 9.19
C ALA A 33 1.65 -3.84 8.17
N SER A 34 0.41 -3.52 8.54
CA SER A 34 -0.54 -2.82 7.68
C SER A 34 -0.06 -1.42 7.32
N LEU A 35 0.33 -0.61 8.32
CA LEU A 35 0.83 0.75 8.12
C LEU A 35 2.14 0.74 7.29
N ARG A 36 3.05 -0.18 7.59
CA ARG A 36 4.29 -0.32 6.82
C ARG A 36 4.01 -0.75 5.38
N THR A 37 3.02 -1.62 5.16
CA THR A 37 2.61 -2.03 3.81
C THR A 37 2.03 -0.87 3.01
N VAL A 38 1.23 0.01 3.63
CA VAL A 38 0.78 1.26 2.98
C VAL A 38 1.98 2.07 2.51
N LEU A 39 2.96 2.33 3.40
CA LEU A 39 4.16 3.09 3.06
C LEU A 39 4.94 2.46 1.91
N THR A 40 5.25 1.16 2.01
CA THR A 40 6.02 0.47 0.97
C THR A 40 5.29 0.41 -0.36
N THR A 41 3.96 0.35 -0.36
CA THR A 41 3.17 0.39 -1.59
C THR A 41 3.18 1.80 -2.20
N LEU A 42 3.00 2.85 -1.40
CA LEU A 42 3.12 4.24 -1.87
C LEU A 42 4.52 4.53 -2.43
N ASP A 43 5.58 4.09 -1.76
CA ASP A 43 6.97 4.26 -2.21
C ASP A 43 7.21 3.53 -3.54
N ARG A 44 6.69 2.30 -3.71
CA ARG A 44 6.77 1.55 -4.97
C ARG A 44 6.02 2.27 -6.09
N THR A 45 4.81 2.73 -5.83
CA THR A 45 4.02 3.49 -6.82
C THR A 45 4.72 4.80 -7.19
N ALA A 46 5.31 5.51 -6.23
CA ALA A 46 6.08 6.72 -6.48
C ALA A 46 7.37 6.47 -7.28
N GLN A 47 8.01 5.30 -7.10
CA GLN A 47 9.22 4.92 -7.84
C GLN A 47 8.91 4.25 -9.19
N PHE A 48 7.65 3.84 -9.41
CA PHE A 48 7.23 3.28 -10.68
C PHE A 48 7.19 4.35 -11.78
N GLY A 49 7.53 3.94 -12.95
CA GLY A 49 7.51 4.77 -14.15
C GLY A 49 8.78 4.60 -14.96
N SER A 50 8.67 4.81 -16.24
CA SER A 50 9.82 4.78 -17.13
C SER A 50 10.64 6.07 -17.00
N ALA A 51 11.97 5.94 -16.89
CA ALA A 51 12.86 7.10 -16.96
C ALA A 51 12.82 7.80 -18.34
N ARG A 52 12.25 7.14 -19.34
CA ARG A 52 12.03 7.68 -20.69
C ARG A 52 10.63 8.21 -20.91
N ARG A 53 9.73 8.18 -19.91
CA ARG A 53 8.41 8.79 -19.99
C ARG A 53 8.36 10.08 -19.18
N LEU A 54 7.91 11.15 -19.83
CA LEU A 54 7.66 12.44 -19.19
C LEU A 54 6.15 12.69 -19.13
N ILE A 55 5.68 13.22 -18.03
CA ILE A 55 4.32 13.70 -17.86
C ILE A 55 4.31 15.21 -17.93
N THR A 56 3.50 15.76 -18.82
CA THR A 56 3.28 17.21 -18.97
C THR A 56 1.88 17.56 -18.51
N THR A 57 1.77 18.39 -17.50
CA THR A 57 0.52 18.90 -16.92
C THR A 57 0.43 20.39 -17.06
N ASN A 58 -0.75 20.96 -16.83
CA ASN A 58 -0.85 22.42 -16.70
C ASN A 58 -0.09 22.90 -15.45
N ALA A 59 0.71 23.93 -15.58
CA ALA A 59 1.52 24.48 -14.48
C ALA A 59 0.69 25.03 -13.32
N THR A 60 -0.56 25.45 -13.59
CA THR A 60 -1.50 25.95 -12.58
C THR A 60 -2.03 24.81 -11.67
N GLY A 61 -2.14 23.61 -12.23
CA GLY A 61 -2.56 22.41 -11.49
C GLY A 61 -2.99 21.31 -12.45
N PHE A 62 -2.82 20.05 -12.04
CA PHE A 62 -3.08 18.89 -12.90
C PHE A 62 -4.56 18.71 -13.28
N THR A 63 -5.49 19.39 -12.60
CA THR A 63 -6.92 19.37 -12.92
C THR A 63 -7.32 20.34 -14.04
N PHE A 64 -6.42 21.26 -14.41
CA PHE A 64 -6.66 22.21 -15.49
C PHE A 64 -6.29 21.57 -16.83
N PRO A 65 -7.22 21.54 -17.81
CA PRO A 65 -6.93 20.93 -19.09
C PRO A 65 -6.05 21.82 -19.95
N MET A 66 -5.48 21.24 -21.00
CA MET A 66 -4.65 21.89 -22.00
C MET A 66 -5.21 21.66 -23.40
N PRO A 67 -5.02 22.58 -24.35
CA PRO A 67 -5.50 22.42 -25.73
C PRO A 67 -4.89 21.17 -26.39
N ILE A 68 -5.71 20.36 -27.08
CA ILE A 68 -5.24 19.17 -27.82
C ILE A 68 -4.19 19.52 -28.89
N ALA A 69 -4.22 20.73 -29.41
CA ALA A 69 -3.21 21.23 -30.36
C ALA A 69 -1.77 21.24 -29.81
N TYR A 70 -1.60 21.08 -28.50
CA TYR A 70 -0.25 20.94 -27.93
C TYR A 70 0.40 19.62 -28.31
N ALA A 71 -0.36 18.57 -28.61
CA ALA A 71 0.18 17.26 -28.98
C ALA A 71 1.13 17.34 -30.17
N SER A 72 0.75 18.05 -31.26
CA SER A 72 1.60 18.20 -32.42
C SER A 72 2.85 19.05 -32.18
N ARG A 73 2.75 20.06 -31.30
CA ARG A 73 3.88 20.90 -30.92
C ARG A 73 4.85 20.15 -30.00
N LEU A 74 4.34 19.31 -29.12
CA LEU A 74 5.13 18.42 -28.25
C LEU A 74 5.89 17.38 -29.08
N ALA A 75 5.23 16.78 -30.08
CA ALA A 75 5.85 15.82 -30.97
C ALA A 75 6.97 16.39 -31.84
N ALA A 76 7.00 17.73 -32.06
CA ALA A 76 8.04 18.41 -32.83
C ALA A 76 9.27 18.78 -32.01
N ILE A 77 9.29 18.54 -30.70
CA ILE A 77 10.44 18.83 -29.83
C ILE A 77 11.52 17.76 -30.04
N GLU A 78 12.77 18.20 -30.21
CA GLU A 78 13.91 17.30 -30.36
C GLU A 78 14.05 16.38 -29.13
N GLY A 79 14.21 15.07 -29.38
CA GLY A 79 14.29 14.04 -28.35
C GLY A 79 12.93 13.45 -27.94
N VAL A 80 11.80 13.97 -28.46
CA VAL A 80 10.48 13.36 -28.27
C VAL A 80 10.22 12.32 -29.36
N GLU A 81 9.97 11.06 -28.98
CA GLU A 81 9.66 9.96 -29.90
C GLU A 81 8.16 9.77 -30.12
N SER A 82 7.37 9.90 -29.07
CA SER A 82 5.91 9.74 -29.16
C SER A 82 5.20 10.57 -28.11
N VAL A 83 3.94 10.90 -28.38
CA VAL A 83 3.06 11.70 -27.52
C VAL A 83 1.73 10.99 -27.42
N THR A 84 1.18 10.90 -26.20
CA THR A 84 -0.21 10.49 -25.97
C THR A 84 -0.86 11.50 -25.01
N TRP A 85 -2.17 11.45 -24.94
CA TRP A 85 -2.94 12.30 -24.01
C TRP A 85 -4.09 11.54 -23.39
N LEU A 86 -4.52 12.02 -22.25
CA LEU A 86 -5.63 11.43 -21.53
C LEU A 86 -6.35 12.45 -20.64
N ASN A 87 -7.58 12.12 -20.29
CA ASN A 87 -8.41 12.86 -19.35
C ASN A 87 -8.92 11.95 -18.25
N TRP A 88 -8.90 12.43 -17.03
CA TRP A 88 -9.67 11.82 -15.95
C TRP A 88 -11.17 12.02 -16.21
N PHE A 89 -11.95 10.93 -16.18
CA PHE A 89 -13.40 11.01 -16.39
C PHE A 89 -14.18 11.11 -15.07
N GLY A 90 -13.81 10.32 -14.07
CA GLY A 90 -14.46 10.33 -12.75
C GLY A 90 -15.85 9.74 -12.74
N GLY A 91 -16.17 8.81 -13.64
CA GLY A 91 -17.45 8.13 -13.69
C GLY A 91 -17.62 7.11 -12.55
N ARG A 92 -18.87 6.89 -12.12
CA ARG A 92 -19.25 5.91 -11.10
C ARG A 92 -20.15 4.84 -11.68
N TYR A 93 -19.99 3.60 -11.22
CA TYR A 93 -20.83 2.47 -11.59
C TYR A 93 -21.79 2.07 -10.47
N GLY A 94 -23.05 1.80 -10.81
CA GLY A 94 -24.06 1.36 -9.87
C GLY A 94 -24.31 2.37 -8.74
N ASP A 95 -24.23 1.90 -7.48
CA ASP A 95 -24.43 2.73 -6.29
C ASP A 95 -23.22 3.61 -5.91
N GLY A 96 -22.16 3.53 -6.69
CA GLY A 96 -20.93 4.34 -6.51
C GLY A 96 -20.09 4.00 -5.28
N LYS A 97 -20.41 2.93 -4.55
CA LYS A 97 -19.65 2.52 -3.35
C LYS A 97 -18.25 1.98 -3.66
N ARG A 98 -18.07 1.45 -4.87
CA ARG A 98 -16.80 0.92 -5.34
C ARG A 98 -16.18 1.89 -6.33
N PHE A 99 -15.14 2.55 -5.90
CA PHE A 99 -14.36 3.46 -6.74
C PHE A 99 -13.39 2.66 -7.61
N PHE A 100 -13.22 3.08 -8.86
CA PHE A 100 -12.15 2.68 -9.77
C PHE A 100 -11.79 3.83 -10.69
N ALA A 101 -10.53 3.89 -11.10
CA ALA A 101 -10.04 4.93 -11.99
C ALA A 101 -10.58 4.71 -13.42
N ASN A 102 -11.02 5.79 -14.08
CA ASN A 102 -11.47 5.72 -15.46
C ASN A 102 -11.00 6.94 -16.25
N PHE A 103 -10.42 6.65 -17.44
CA PHE A 103 -9.71 7.61 -18.25
C PHE A 103 -10.19 7.56 -19.71
N ALA A 104 -10.39 8.72 -20.29
CA ALA A 104 -10.45 8.87 -21.74
C ALA A 104 -9.02 8.98 -22.27
N VAL A 105 -8.60 8.08 -23.16
CA VAL A 105 -7.23 8.01 -23.68
C VAL A 105 -7.20 8.05 -25.20
N ASP A 106 -6.14 8.55 -25.80
CA ASP A 106 -5.88 8.29 -27.21
C ASP A 106 -5.46 6.83 -27.36
N ALA A 107 -6.41 6.00 -27.79
CA ALA A 107 -6.31 4.55 -27.63
C ALA A 107 -5.08 3.93 -28.29
N GLU A 108 -4.72 4.41 -29.49
CA GLU A 108 -3.61 3.87 -30.26
C GLU A 108 -2.25 4.22 -29.64
N SER A 109 -1.99 5.53 -29.44
CA SER A 109 -0.73 5.99 -28.88
C SER A 109 -0.56 5.58 -27.42
N TYR A 110 -1.65 5.53 -26.64
CA TYR A 110 -1.63 5.11 -25.24
C TYR A 110 -1.20 3.65 -25.09
N LEU A 111 -1.81 2.71 -25.85
CA LEU A 111 -1.45 1.30 -25.79
C LEU A 111 -0.07 0.99 -26.40
N ALA A 112 0.45 1.85 -27.28
CA ALA A 112 1.82 1.74 -27.77
C ALA A 112 2.83 2.21 -26.72
N MET A 113 2.49 3.23 -25.93
CA MET A 113 3.34 3.84 -24.92
C MET A 113 3.41 3.03 -23.62
N TYR A 114 2.35 2.25 -23.30
CA TYR A 114 2.26 1.43 -22.09
C TYR A 114 2.21 -0.08 -22.41
N PRO A 115 3.31 -0.67 -22.91
CA PRO A 115 3.37 -2.12 -23.23
C PRO A 115 3.23 -3.00 -21.98
N GLU A 116 3.41 -2.40 -20.79
CA GLU A 116 3.20 -3.08 -19.51
C GLU A 116 1.74 -3.48 -19.27
N MET A 117 0.80 -2.91 -20.02
CA MET A 117 -0.61 -3.32 -20.04
C MET A 117 -0.79 -4.43 -21.10
N SER A 118 -0.68 -5.68 -20.68
CA SER A 118 -0.86 -6.83 -21.59
C SER A 118 -2.33 -7.01 -21.94
N VAL A 119 -2.66 -6.92 -23.24
CA VAL A 119 -4.01 -7.11 -23.79
C VAL A 119 -3.94 -8.18 -24.87
N PRO A 120 -4.86 -9.17 -24.92
CA PRO A 120 -4.93 -10.13 -26.02
C PRO A 120 -5.07 -9.41 -27.37
N PRO A 121 -4.36 -9.86 -28.44
CA PRO A 121 -4.32 -9.14 -29.71
C PRO A 121 -5.68 -8.91 -30.37
N ASP A 122 -6.59 -9.89 -30.28
CA ASP A 122 -7.95 -9.82 -30.77
C ASP A 122 -8.79 -8.76 -30.02
N GLN A 123 -8.64 -8.70 -28.71
CA GLN A 123 -9.31 -7.71 -27.85
C GLN A 123 -8.73 -6.31 -28.06
N LYS A 124 -7.40 -6.19 -28.25
CA LYS A 124 -6.76 -4.93 -28.58
C LYS A 124 -7.30 -4.38 -29.91
N ALA A 125 -7.37 -5.23 -30.94
CA ALA A 125 -7.92 -4.85 -32.24
C ALA A 125 -9.40 -4.43 -32.12
N ALA A 126 -10.22 -5.18 -31.37
CA ALA A 126 -11.63 -4.86 -31.12
C ALA A 126 -11.81 -3.53 -30.37
N PHE A 127 -10.94 -3.23 -29.40
CA PHE A 127 -10.95 -1.95 -28.69
C PHE A 127 -10.59 -0.80 -29.63
N LEU A 128 -9.53 -0.90 -30.39
CA LEU A 128 -9.11 0.16 -31.32
C LEU A 128 -10.14 0.45 -32.42
N ALA A 129 -10.91 -0.56 -32.84
CA ALA A 129 -11.92 -0.43 -33.88
C ALA A 129 -13.25 0.19 -33.38
N ASP A 130 -13.56 0.13 -32.09
CA ASP A 130 -14.83 0.60 -31.53
C ASP A 130 -14.64 1.84 -30.68
N ARG A 131 -15.08 3.01 -31.17
CA ARG A 131 -15.00 4.28 -30.44
C ARG A 131 -15.81 4.30 -29.12
N GLY A 132 -16.88 3.50 -29.01
CA GLY A 132 -17.64 3.29 -27.79
C GLY A 132 -17.07 2.18 -26.91
N GLY A 133 -15.95 1.59 -27.33
CA GLY A 133 -15.27 0.51 -26.65
C GLY A 133 -14.56 0.96 -25.37
N ALA A 134 -14.48 0.03 -24.43
CA ALA A 134 -13.69 0.18 -23.21
C ALA A 134 -12.72 -0.98 -23.02
N LEU A 135 -11.54 -0.66 -22.52
CA LEU A 135 -10.55 -1.59 -22.02
C LEU A 135 -10.59 -1.56 -20.48
N ILE A 136 -10.78 -2.71 -19.85
CA ILE A 136 -10.91 -2.82 -18.39
C ILE A 136 -9.78 -3.66 -17.79
N GLY A 137 -9.36 -3.32 -16.59
CA GLY A 137 -8.42 -4.14 -15.82
C GLY A 137 -9.05 -5.45 -15.35
N ALA A 138 -8.25 -6.51 -15.26
CA ALA A 138 -8.69 -7.85 -14.88
C ALA A 138 -9.45 -7.88 -13.55
N ARG A 139 -9.10 -6.99 -12.62
CA ARG A 139 -9.78 -6.87 -11.33
C ARG A 139 -11.21 -6.37 -11.42
N LEU A 140 -11.54 -5.53 -12.41
CA LEU A 140 -12.93 -5.08 -12.59
C LEU A 140 -13.85 -6.24 -12.99
N VAL A 141 -13.30 -7.28 -13.65
CA VAL A 141 -14.02 -8.54 -13.89
C VAL A 141 -14.35 -9.23 -12.57
N ASP A 142 -13.38 -9.35 -11.66
CA ASP A 142 -13.59 -9.95 -10.34
C ASP A 142 -14.60 -9.14 -9.49
N LEU A 143 -14.53 -7.80 -9.57
CA LEU A 143 -15.33 -6.89 -8.75
C LEU A 143 -16.78 -6.76 -9.20
N PHE A 144 -17.01 -6.72 -10.50
CA PHE A 144 -18.33 -6.39 -11.08
C PHE A 144 -18.89 -7.51 -11.94
N GLY A 145 -18.13 -8.56 -12.22
CA GLY A 145 -18.54 -9.67 -13.10
C GLY A 145 -18.64 -9.27 -14.57
N TRP A 146 -17.97 -8.18 -14.98
CA TRP A 146 -18.04 -7.69 -16.36
C TRP A 146 -17.36 -8.67 -17.33
N LYS A 147 -17.90 -8.73 -18.56
CA LYS A 147 -17.43 -9.64 -19.61
C LYS A 147 -17.15 -8.87 -20.89
N VAL A 148 -16.25 -9.37 -21.73
CA VAL A 148 -16.05 -8.85 -23.07
C VAL A 148 -17.36 -8.94 -23.86
N GLY A 149 -17.71 -7.87 -24.56
CA GLY A 149 -18.99 -7.70 -25.27
C GLY A 149 -20.15 -7.13 -24.44
N GLN A 150 -20.01 -7.00 -23.14
CA GLN A 150 -21.03 -6.44 -22.26
C GLN A 150 -21.05 -4.92 -22.32
N ASN A 151 -22.25 -4.34 -22.29
CA ASN A 151 -22.42 -2.89 -22.12
C ASN A 151 -22.37 -2.52 -20.63
N VAL A 152 -21.59 -1.49 -20.32
CA VAL A 152 -21.40 -0.94 -18.98
C VAL A 152 -21.75 0.54 -19.03
N THR A 153 -22.67 0.99 -18.18
CA THR A 153 -23.05 2.39 -18.07
C THR A 153 -22.47 3.01 -16.80
N LEU A 154 -21.71 4.09 -16.96
CA LEU A 154 -21.19 4.91 -15.87
C LEU A 154 -22.00 6.20 -15.74
N GLN A 155 -22.22 6.62 -14.50
CA GLN A 155 -22.72 7.96 -14.18
C GLN A 155 -21.55 8.92 -14.10
N GLY A 156 -21.49 9.89 -15.00
CA GLY A 156 -20.46 10.91 -15.00
C GLY A 156 -20.64 11.88 -13.84
N THR A 157 -19.58 12.13 -13.08
CA THR A 157 -19.59 13.08 -11.95
C THR A 157 -19.03 14.43 -12.32
N ILE A 158 -17.88 14.44 -13.02
CA ILE A 158 -17.24 15.65 -13.56
C ILE A 158 -17.90 16.05 -14.87
N PHE A 159 -18.26 15.05 -15.69
CA PHE A 159 -18.94 15.21 -16.98
C PHE A 159 -20.33 14.58 -16.89
N PRO A 160 -21.36 15.36 -16.52
CA PRO A 160 -22.69 14.82 -16.17
C PRO A 160 -23.33 13.99 -17.26
N GLY A 161 -24.15 13.02 -16.86
CA GLY A 161 -24.93 12.17 -17.74
C GLY A 161 -24.54 10.69 -17.65
N GLU A 162 -25.30 9.87 -18.37
CA GLU A 162 -25.07 8.43 -18.49
C GLU A 162 -24.14 8.14 -19.66
N TRP A 163 -23.07 7.41 -19.41
CA TRP A 163 -22.05 7.06 -20.39
C TRP A 163 -21.98 5.55 -20.54
N THR A 164 -22.42 5.07 -21.69
CA THR A 164 -22.44 3.63 -21.98
C THR A 164 -21.26 3.25 -22.86
N PHE A 165 -20.55 2.22 -22.44
CA PHE A 165 -19.38 1.66 -23.08
C PHE A 165 -19.58 0.17 -23.32
N THR A 166 -19.03 -0.36 -24.40
CA THR A 166 -18.94 -1.80 -24.63
C THR A 166 -17.57 -2.30 -24.20
N VAL A 167 -17.49 -3.25 -23.28
CA VAL A 167 -16.21 -3.86 -22.89
C VAL A 167 -15.63 -4.62 -24.07
N ARG A 168 -14.53 -4.13 -24.65
CA ARG A 168 -13.87 -4.74 -25.82
C ARG A 168 -12.61 -5.52 -25.45
N GLY A 169 -12.03 -5.22 -24.30
CA GLY A 169 -10.86 -5.96 -23.86
C GLY A 169 -10.64 -5.90 -22.36
N ILE A 170 -9.83 -6.86 -21.90
CA ILE A 170 -9.38 -6.98 -20.52
C ILE A 170 -7.86 -6.94 -20.55
N TYR A 171 -7.26 -5.99 -19.82
CA TYR A 171 -5.81 -5.96 -19.68
C TYR A 171 -5.37 -6.58 -18.35
N THR A 172 -4.20 -7.17 -18.38
CA THR A 172 -3.49 -7.64 -17.19
C THR A 172 -2.15 -6.92 -17.11
N PRO A 173 -1.84 -6.23 -16.01
CA PRO A 173 -0.56 -5.57 -15.88
C PRO A 173 0.57 -6.61 -15.76
N THR A 174 1.71 -6.33 -16.37
CA THR A 174 2.93 -7.14 -16.23
C THR A 174 3.78 -6.70 -15.05
N ASP A 175 3.47 -5.52 -14.48
CA ASP A 175 4.10 -4.99 -13.27
C ASP A 175 3.04 -4.69 -12.21
N ALA A 176 3.31 -5.08 -10.96
CA ALA A 176 2.39 -4.92 -9.83
C ALA A 176 2.14 -3.45 -9.43
N ALA A 177 2.95 -2.51 -9.91
CA ALA A 177 2.75 -1.08 -9.67
C ALA A 177 1.70 -0.46 -10.60
N ILE A 178 1.34 -1.14 -11.70
CA ILE A 178 0.23 -0.73 -12.56
C ILE A 178 -1.07 -1.26 -11.95
N SER A 179 -2.06 -0.38 -11.83
CA SER A 179 -3.38 -0.78 -11.35
C SER A 179 -4.09 -1.71 -12.33
N ASP A 180 -4.64 -2.80 -11.82
CA ASP A 180 -5.47 -3.76 -12.57
C ASP A 180 -6.98 -3.50 -12.43
N ASP A 181 -7.36 -2.35 -11.86
CA ASP A 181 -8.76 -1.93 -11.66
C ASP A 181 -9.10 -0.58 -12.30
N ALA A 182 -8.38 -0.18 -13.34
CA ALA A 182 -8.72 0.99 -14.13
C ALA A 182 -9.50 0.62 -15.40
N MET A 183 -10.25 1.58 -15.90
CA MET A 183 -10.96 1.49 -17.18
C MET A 183 -10.46 2.60 -18.10
N MET A 184 -10.11 2.24 -19.34
CA MET A 184 -9.74 3.16 -20.42
C MET A 184 -10.79 3.11 -21.50
N PHE A 185 -11.10 4.26 -22.08
CA PHE A 185 -12.00 4.38 -23.24
C PHE A 185 -11.51 5.49 -24.17
N HIS A 186 -12.07 5.58 -25.37
CA HIS A 186 -11.55 6.47 -26.40
C HIS A 186 -11.76 7.95 -26.07
N TRP A 187 -10.68 8.73 -26.14
CA TRP A 187 -10.71 10.18 -25.99
C TRP A 187 -11.62 10.85 -27.06
N GLY A 188 -11.62 10.35 -28.28
CA GLY A 188 -12.46 10.89 -29.31
C GLY A 188 -13.97 10.75 -29.02
N TYR A 189 -14.41 9.69 -28.34
CA TYR A 189 -15.77 9.55 -27.85
C TYR A 189 -16.07 10.54 -26.72
N PHE A 190 -15.11 10.73 -25.83
CA PHE A 190 -15.21 11.69 -24.74
C PHE A 190 -15.34 13.13 -25.27
N ASP A 191 -14.43 13.55 -26.16
CA ASP A 191 -14.44 14.90 -26.76
C ASP A 191 -15.75 15.20 -27.50
N GLU A 192 -16.25 14.23 -28.27
CA GLU A 192 -17.51 14.38 -29.00
C GLU A 192 -18.70 14.58 -28.06
N ARG A 193 -18.81 13.77 -27.00
CA ARG A 193 -19.92 13.87 -26.05
C ARG A 193 -19.85 15.09 -25.13
N THR A 194 -18.68 15.65 -24.92
CA THR A 194 -18.49 16.91 -24.16
C THR A 194 -18.61 18.17 -25.03
N GLY A 195 -19.02 18.04 -26.30
CA GLY A 195 -19.21 19.17 -27.21
C GLY A 195 -17.96 19.59 -27.97
N ARG A 196 -16.98 18.70 -28.07
CA ARG A 196 -15.71 18.89 -28.81
C ARG A 196 -14.86 20.07 -28.29
N PRO A 197 -14.58 20.19 -27.01
CA PRO A 197 -13.76 21.26 -26.48
C PRO A 197 -12.30 21.17 -26.93
N GLY A 198 -11.84 20.00 -27.43
CA GLY A 198 -10.46 19.80 -27.86
C GLY A 198 -9.46 19.96 -26.71
N LEU A 199 -9.78 19.43 -25.55
CA LEU A 199 -9.01 19.60 -24.31
C LEU A 199 -8.49 18.26 -23.77
N ALA A 200 -7.19 18.18 -23.50
CA ALA A 200 -6.53 17.08 -22.83
C ALA A 200 -6.27 17.41 -21.38
N GLY A 201 -6.39 16.44 -20.48
CA GLY A 201 -6.07 16.57 -19.06
C GLY A 201 -4.56 16.71 -18.84
N TRP A 202 -3.81 15.75 -19.41
CA TRP A 202 -2.34 15.80 -19.44
C TRP A 202 -1.80 15.01 -20.63
N TYR A 203 -0.51 15.22 -20.91
CA TYR A 203 0.22 14.51 -21.94
C TYR A 203 1.26 13.60 -21.32
N THR A 204 1.50 12.45 -21.96
CA THR A 204 2.66 11.62 -21.71
C THR A 204 3.52 11.59 -22.96
N LEU A 205 4.83 11.76 -22.78
CA LEU A 205 5.82 11.80 -23.85
C LEU A 205 6.80 10.65 -23.64
N THR A 206 7.16 9.93 -24.70
CA THR A 206 8.34 9.06 -24.69
C THR A 206 9.51 9.80 -25.32
N ILE A 207 10.68 9.74 -24.68
CA ILE A 207 11.90 10.41 -25.14
C ILE A 207 12.96 9.40 -25.55
N ASP A 208 13.88 9.84 -26.40
CA ASP A 208 14.99 9.05 -26.97
C ASP A 208 15.88 8.42 -25.89
N ARG A 209 16.27 9.19 -24.88
CA ARG A 209 17.17 8.78 -23.80
C ARG A 209 16.79 9.38 -22.46
N SER A 210 16.94 8.60 -21.41
CA SER A 210 16.60 9.02 -20.04
C SER A 210 17.49 10.16 -19.51
N ASP A 211 18.75 10.26 -19.96
CA ASP A 211 19.67 11.33 -19.58
C ASP A 211 19.28 12.70 -20.18
N ASN A 212 18.46 12.70 -21.25
CA ASN A 212 17.91 13.89 -21.89
C ASN A 212 16.61 14.41 -21.23
N ALA A 213 16.07 13.72 -20.26
CA ALA A 213 14.76 14.03 -19.65
C ALA A 213 14.65 15.47 -19.15
N ALA A 214 15.68 15.99 -18.48
CA ALA A 214 15.67 17.36 -17.95
C ALA A 214 15.68 18.43 -19.07
N ASN A 215 16.42 18.18 -20.16
CA ASN A 215 16.49 19.11 -21.29
C ASN A 215 15.17 19.15 -22.05
N VAL A 216 14.59 17.97 -22.34
CA VAL A 216 13.29 17.87 -23.02
C VAL A 216 12.19 18.51 -22.15
N ALA A 217 12.14 18.20 -20.85
CA ALA A 217 11.17 18.81 -19.94
C ALA A 217 11.27 20.34 -19.95
N LYS A 218 12.51 20.88 -19.90
CA LYS A 218 12.74 22.32 -19.98
C LYS A 218 12.30 22.87 -21.33
N ALA A 219 12.59 22.22 -22.44
CA ALA A 219 12.20 22.66 -23.78
C ALA A 219 10.67 22.72 -23.94
N VAL A 220 9.96 21.70 -23.38
CA VAL A 220 8.50 21.68 -23.32
C VAL A 220 7.97 22.91 -22.55
N ASP A 221 8.46 23.13 -21.33
CA ASP A 221 7.96 24.19 -20.46
C ASP A 221 8.31 25.58 -21.00
N ASP A 222 9.48 25.75 -21.62
CA ASP A 222 9.87 26.98 -22.29
C ASP A 222 8.96 27.28 -23.51
N LEU A 223 8.59 26.27 -24.30
CA LEU A 223 7.72 26.42 -25.47
C LEU A 223 6.32 26.90 -25.10
N PHE A 224 5.80 26.51 -23.93
CA PHE A 224 4.45 26.88 -23.49
C PHE A 224 4.42 27.91 -22.35
N ARG A 225 5.56 28.47 -21.95
CA ARG A 225 5.67 29.43 -20.83
C ARG A 225 4.70 30.61 -20.92
N ASN A 226 4.55 31.17 -22.11
CA ASN A 226 3.70 32.35 -22.38
C ASN A 226 2.38 31.98 -23.09
N SER A 227 1.96 30.70 -23.00
CA SER A 227 0.71 30.26 -23.60
C SER A 227 -0.47 30.42 -22.65
N ALA A 228 -1.69 30.25 -23.16
CA ALA A 228 -2.92 30.25 -22.34
C ALA A 228 -2.97 29.14 -21.29
N ALA A 229 -2.21 28.04 -21.51
CA ALA A 229 -2.06 26.93 -20.58
C ALA A 229 -0.57 26.57 -20.43
N PRO A 230 0.19 27.30 -19.60
CA PRO A 230 1.59 27.02 -19.37
C PRO A 230 1.76 25.61 -18.79
N THR A 231 2.86 24.94 -19.14
CA THR A 231 3.09 23.54 -18.79
C THR A 231 4.09 23.38 -17.66
N LYS A 232 3.96 22.26 -16.97
CA LYS A 232 4.95 21.73 -16.02
C LYS A 232 5.21 20.28 -16.38
N THR A 233 6.45 20.00 -16.78
CA THR A 233 6.88 18.70 -17.29
C THR A 233 7.89 18.09 -16.32
N GLY A 234 7.75 16.79 -16.08
CA GLY A 234 8.69 16.02 -15.26
C GLY A 234 8.66 14.56 -15.66
N THR A 235 9.59 13.77 -15.14
CA THR A 235 9.56 12.32 -15.34
C THR A 235 8.29 11.71 -14.75
N GLU A 236 7.82 10.60 -15.28
CA GLU A 236 6.68 9.85 -14.75
C GLU A 236 6.88 9.52 -13.27
N GLN A 237 8.10 9.15 -12.87
CA GLN A 237 8.47 8.93 -11.47
C GLN A 237 8.30 10.19 -10.61
N ALA A 238 8.77 11.35 -11.08
CA ALA A 238 8.63 12.61 -10.37
C ALA A 238 7.16 13.03 -10.24
N PHE A 239 6.34 12.78 -11.27
CA PHE A 239 4.90 13.01 -11.22
C PHE A 239 4.23 12.12 -10.18
N ASN A 240 4.49 10.81 -10.19
CA ASN A 240 3.94 9.86 -9.23
C ASN A 240 4.36 10.20 -7.79
N ALA A 241 5.62 10.58 -7.58
CA ALA A 241 6.11 11.04 -6.28
C ALA A 241 5.41 12.33 -5.83
N SER A 242 5.22 13.30 -6.73
CA SER A 242 4.50 14.55 -6.44
C SER A 242 3.03 14.28 -6.09
N PHE A 243 2.39 13.37 -6.81
CA PHE A 243 1.01 12.96 -6.54
C PHE A 243 0.87 12.33 -5.15
N ALA A 244 1.82 11.46 -4.77
CA ALA A 244 1.86 10.88 -3.43
C ALA A 244 2.02 11.94 -2.33
N THR A 245 2.83 13.00 -2.56
CA THR A 245 3.04 14.08 -1.58
C THR A 245 1.87 15.07 -1.51
N MET A 246 0.99 15.12 -2.50
CA MET A 246 -0.20 15.97 -2.50
C MET A 246 -1.15 15.67 -1.32
N PHE A 247 -1.14 14.43 -0.82
CA PHE A 247 -1.88 14.04 0.38
C PHE A 247 -1.18 14.44 1.69
N GLY A 248 -0.15 15.27 1.63
CA GLY A 248 0.66 15.71 2.77
C GLY A 248 1.76 14.70 3.13
N ASN A 249 2.39 14.89 4.29
CA ASN A 249 3.44 13.98 4.75
C ASN A 249 2.84 12.72 5.41
N VAL A 250 2.11 11.92 4.59
CA VAL A 250 1.47 10.68 5.03
C VAL A 250 2.50 9.72 5.63
N SER A 251 3.71 9.69 5.08
CA SER A 251 4.79 8.84 5.59
C SER A 251 5.17 9.20 7.02
N LEU A 252 5.28 10.49 7.36
CA LEU A 252 5.55 10.93 8.72
C LEU A 252 4.41 10.53 9.67
N LEU A 253 3.16 10.77 9.25
CA LEU A 253 1.98 10.44 10.05
C LEU A 253 1.88 8.94 10.33
N LEU A 254 2.03 8.11 9.30
CA LEU A 254 1.94 6.65 9.44
C LEU A 254 3.10 6.07 10.28
N ASN A 255 4.32 6.60 10.13
CA ASN A 255 5.45 6.21 10.96
C ASN A 255 5.25 6.64 12.42
N ALA A 256 4.72 7.83 12.68
CA ALA A 256 4.40 8.28 14.03
C ALA A 256 3.33 7.40 14.70
N ILE A 257 2.24 7.07 13.98
CA ILE A 257 1.20 6.17 14.46
C ILE A 257 1.77 4.77 14.73
N GLY A 258 2.55 4.22 13.79
CA GLY A 258 3.18 2.91 13.96
C GLY A 258 4.10 2.85 15.17
N THR A 259 4.92 3.89 15.38
CA THR A 259 5.79 4.01 16.56
C THR A 259 4.99 4.12 17.85
N ALA A 260 3.92 4.92 17.87
CA ALA A 260 3.05 5.05 19.04
C ALA A 260 2.37 3.72 19.41
N VAL A 261 1.91 2.95 18.41
CA VAL A 261 1.32 1.62 18.62
C VAL A 261 2.35 0.65 19.21
N VAL A 262 3.57 0.59 18.67
CA VAL A 262 4.65 -0.24 19.21
C VAL A 262 5.00 0.15 20.64
N PHE A 263 5.07 1.44 20.93
CA PHE A 263 5.34 1.95 22.28
C PHE A 263 4.21 1.62 23.27
N ALA A 264 2.96 1.81 22.88
CA ALA A 264 1.80 1.48 23.70
C ALA A 264 1.76 -0.01 24.08
N ILE A 265 2.01 -0.90 23.10
CA ILE A 265 2.01 -2.34 23.38
C ILE A 265 3.21 -2.77 24.23
N LEU A 266 4.36 -2.09 24.11
CA LEU A 266 5.50 -2.29 24.99
C LEU A 266 5.10 -2.06 26.45
N LEU A 267 4.46 -0.92 26.73
CA LEU A 267 4.00 -0.58 28.10
C LEU A 267 2.97 -1.58 28.61
N VAL A 268 1.97 -1.94 27.80
CA VAL A 268 0.94 -2.92 28.17
C VAL A 268 1.56 -4.28 28.47
N THR A 269 2.46 -4.77 27.59
CA THR A 269 3.11 -6.09 27.76
C THR A 269 4.05 -6.09 28.97
N ALA A 270 4.83 -5.03 29.16
CA ALA A 270 5.71 -4.90 30.32
C ALA A 270 4.95 -4.89 31.64
N ASN A 271 3.84 -4.15 31.70
CA ASN A 271 2.97 -4.09 32.87
C ASN A 271 2.30 -5.44 33.15
N ALA A 272 1.77 -6.11 32.15
CA ALA A 272 1.18 -7.46 32.27
C ALA A 272 2.19 -8.50 32.77
N MET A 273 3.43 -8.47 32.25
CA MET A 273 4.53 -9.35 32.66
C MET A 273 4.99 -9.04 34.10
N MET A 274 5.11 -7.76 34.47
CA MET A 274 5.50 -7.37 35.83
C MET A 274 4.45 -7.83 36.86
N MET A 275 3.17 -7.63 36.54
CA MET A 275 2.07 -8.10 37.42
C MET A 275 2.08 -9.62 37.55
N SER A 276 2.25 -10.35 36.45
CA SER A 276 2.40 -11.80 36.45
C SER A 276 3.54 -12.26 37.36
N THR A 277 4.68 -11.59 37.27
CA THR A 277 5.87 -11.94 38.05
C THR A 277 5.67 -11.67 39.53
N ARG A 278 5.00 -10.60 39.90
CA ARG A 278 4.67 -10.28 41.31
C ARG A 278 3.71 -11.30 41.92
N GLU A 279 2.64 -11.67 41.23
CA GLU A 279 1.68 -12.69 41.69
C GLU A 279 2.32 -14.04 41.91
N ARG A 280 3.37 -14.36 41.15
CA ARG A 280 4.09 -15.65 41.20
C ARG A 280 5.34 -15.64 42.08
N GLY A 281 5.52 -14.61 42.89
CA GLY A 281 6.70 -14.47 43.75
C GLY A 281 6.93 -15.66 44.66
N ARG A 282 5.86 -16.25 45.25
CA ARG A 282 5.92 -17.48 46.06
C ARG A 282 6.40 -18.68 45.26
N GLU A 283 5.91 -18.87 44.05
CA GLU A 283 6.32 -19.97 43.17
C GLU A 283 7.83 -19.87 42.86
N TYR A 284 8.32 -18.67 42.57
CA TYR A 284 9.75 -18.45 42.31
C TYR A 284 10.61 -18.72 43.57
N ALA A 285 10.11 -18.36 44.75
CA ALA A 285 10.80 -18.71 46.01
C ALA A 285 10.89 -20.23 46.20
N VAL A 286 9.81 -20.97 45.98
CA VAL A 286 9.79 -22.45 46.03
C VAL A 286 10.75 -23.04 44.99
N LEU A 287 10.77 -22.53 43.77
CA LEU A 287 11.71 -22.97 42.74
C LEU A 287 13.17 -22.78 43.19
N LYS A 288 13.52 -21.68 43.89
CA LYS A 288 14.84 -21.44 44.46
C LYS A 288 15.18 -22.46 45.55
N THR A 289 14.23 -22.84 46.42
CA THR A 289 14.48 -23.85 47.48
C THR A 289 14.79 -25.24 46.91
N ILE A 290 14.25 -25.58 45.74
CA ILE A 290 14.53 -26.84 45.02
C ILE A 290 15.73 -26.73 44.05
N GLY A 291 16.53 -25.65 44.13
CA GLY A 291 17.81 -25.54 43.44
C GLY A 291 17.79 -24.76 42.11
N PHE A 292 16.75 -24.00 41.80
CA PHE A 292 16.78 -23.08 40.66
C PHE A 292 17.66 -21.89 40.98
N THR A 293 18.64 -21.62 40.13
CA THR A 293 19.52 -20.46 40.24
C THR A 293 18.82 -19.21 39.71
N ASP A 294 19.27 -18.01 40.13
CA ASP A 294 18.77 -16.72 39.65
C ASP A 294 18.80 -16.60 38.13
N ARG A 295 19.85 -17.12 37.51
CA ARG A 295 19.98 -17.14 36.03
C ARG A 295 18.93 -18.01 35.38
N ARG A 296 18.56 -19.16 35.97
CA ARG A 296 17.52 -20.04 35.44
C ARG A 296 16.13 -19.40 35.53
N LEU A 297 15.84 -18.70 36.62
CA LEU A 297 14.58 -17.94 36.76
C LEU A 297 14.52 -16.77 35.79
N PHE A 298 15.63 -16.02 35.63
CA PHE A 298 15.71 -14.96 34.64
C PHE A 298 15.39 -15.48 33.22
N VAL A 299 16.04 -16.55 32.80
CA VAL A 299 15.80 -17.17 31.48
C VAL A 299 14.37 -17.70 31.35
N LEU A 300 13.79 -18.24 32.43
CA LEU A 300 12.42 -18.75 32.42
C LEU A 300 11.41 -17.63 32.13
N VAL A 301 11.50 -16.52 32.84
CA VAL A 301 10.60 -15.37 32.66
C VAL A 301 10.81 -14.71 31.30
N LEU A 302 12.07 -14.58 30.85
CA LEU A 302 12.37 -14.05 29.52
C LEU A 302 11.85 -14.96 28.41
N ALA A 303 11.92 -16.29 28.58
CA ALA A 303 11.34 -17.25 27.64
C ALA A 303 9.81 -17.20 27.62
N GLU A 304 9.16 -16.89 28.74
CA GLU A 304 7.71 -16.67 28.83
C GLU A 304 7.32 -15.43 28.03
N ALA A 305 8.03 -14.31 28.18
CA ALA A 305 7.87 -13.12 27.37
C ALA A 305 8.08 -13.42 25.88
N GLY A 306 9.14 -14.19 25.56
CA GLY A 306 9.43 -14.63 24.19
C GLY A 306 8.32 -15.47 23.58
N GLY A 307 7.77 -16.40 24.33
CA GLY A 307 6.63 -17.23 23.87
C GLY A 307 5.41 -16.39 23.49
N ILE A 308 5.05 -15.43 24.36
CA ILE A 308 3.93 -14.50 24.13
C ILE A 308 4.17 -13.64 22.89
N THR A 309 5.33 -13.01 22.80
CA THR A 309 5.65 -12.09 21.68
C THR A 309 5.83 -12.83 20.36
N LEU A 310 6.45 -14.01 20.34
CA LEU A 310 6.62 -14.80 19.12
C LEU A 310 5.29 -15.33 18.58
N VAL A 311 4.42 -15.86 19.46
CA VAL A 311 3.08 -16.30 19.05
C VAL A 311 2.26 -15.10 18.55
N GLY A 312 2.32 -13.97 19.26
CA GLY A 312 1.70 -12.72 18.82
C GLY A 312 2.21 -12.25 17.46
N ALA A 313 3.52 -12.34 17.22
CA ALA A 313 4.13 -11.97 15.95
C ALA A 313 3.69 -12.89 14.80
N LEU A 314 3.67 -14.20 15.02
CA LEU A 314 3.20 -15.16 14.03
C LEU A 314 1.74 -14.90 13.63
N ILE A 315 0.87 -14.63 14.61
CA ILE A 315 -0.54 -14.33 14.36
C ILE A 315 -0.68 -12.94 13.70
N GLY A 316 0.00 -11.93 14.19
CA GLY A 316 -0.12 -10.55 13.69
C GLY A 316 0.46 -10.38 12.29
N LEU A 317 1.73 -10.71 12.09
CA LEU A 317 2.41 -10.58 10.80
C LEU A 317 1.90 -11.60 9.77
N GLY A 318 1.73 -12.85 10.20
CA GLY A 318 1.20 -13.92 9.36
C GLY A 318 -0.26 -13.66 8.97
N GLY A 319 -1.06 -13.20 9.92
CA GLY A 319 -2.46 -12.81 9.70
C GLY A 319 -2.58 -11.64 8.72
N ALA A 320 -1.74 -10.60 8.85
CA ALA A 320 -1.70 -9.49 7.90
C ALA A 320 -1.36 -9.98 6.48
N LYS A 321 -0.31 -10.77 6.34
CA LYS A 321 0.10 -11.32 5.03
C LYS A 321 -1.00 -12.16 4.40
N LEU A 322 -1.60 -13.07 5.17
CA LEU A 322 -2.66 -13.95 4.69
C LEU A 322 -3.92 -13.17 4.31
N LEU A 323 -4.34 -12.22 5.16
CA LEU A 323 -5.53 -11.41 4.93
C LEU A 323 -5.41 -10.61 3.63
N TYR A 324 -4.29 -9.87 3.45
CA TYR A 324 -4.12 -9.02 2.26
C TYR A 324 -3.93 -9.84 0.98
N LYS A 325 -3.25 -10.98 1.07
CA LYS A 325 -3.13 -11.91 -0.06
C LYS A 325 -4.49 -12.47 -0.49
N LEU A 326 -5.35 -12.86 0.45
CA LEU A 326 -6.68 -13.43 0.15
C LEU A 326 -7.68 -12.37 -0.30
N SER A 327 -7.67 -11.18 0.33
CA SER A 327 -8.62 -10.10 0.01
C SER A 327 -8.27 -9.34 -1.26
N LYS A 328 -7.05 -9.53 -1.82
CA LYS A 328 -6.54 -8.73 -2.95
C LYS A 328 -6.79 -7.23 -2.72
N PHE A 329 -6.53 -6.75 -1.50
CA PHE A 329 -6.80 -5.37 -1.12
C PHE A 329 -5.95 -4.39 -1.94
N ASN A 330 -6.55 -3.30 -2.45
CA ASN A 330 -5.84 -2.25 -3.21
C ASN A 330 -6.40 -0.83 -2.98
N ALA A 331 -7.26 -0.64 -1.99
CA ALA A 331 -7.89 0.65 -1.66
C ALA A 331 -8.54 1.35 -2.87
N GLY A 332 -9.23 0.59 -3.76
CA GLY A 332 -9.88 1.15 -4.95
C GLY A 332 -8.89 1.65 -6.00
N GLY A 333 -7.75 0.99 -6.17
CA GLY A 333 -6.72 1.34 -7.14
C GLY A 333 -5.65 2.32 -6.66
N PHE A 334 -5.83 2.96 -5.50
CA PHE A 334 -4.83 3.87 -4.93
C PHE A 334 -3.58 3.15 -4.38
N LEU A 335 -3.70 1.87 -4.04
CA LEU A 335 -2.63 1.04 -3.51
C LEU A 335 -2.51 -0.27 -4.31
N PRO A 336 -2.07 -0.21 -5.58
CA PRO A 336 -1.89 -1.41 -6.40
C PRO A 336 -0.79 -2.29 -5.81
N GLY A 337 -0.94 -3.62 -5.96
CA GLY A 337 0.05 -4.57 -5.46
C GLY A 337 0.22 -4.57 -3.94
N PHE A 338 -0.84 -4.27 -3.18
CA PHE A 338 -0.81 -4.22 -1.72
C PHE A 338 -0.54 -5.60 -1.12
N ASP A 339 0.71 -5.87 -0.81
CA ASP A 339 1.15 -7.12 -0.17
C ASP A 339 2.21 -6.84 0.89
N VAL A 340 2.19 -7.66 1.96
CA VAL A 340 3.16 -7.54 3.05
C VAL A 340 4.51 -8.06 2.56
N SER A 341 5.45 -7.13 2.37
CA SER A 341 6.79 -7.43 1.86
C SER A 341 7.61 -8.27 2.85
N GLY A 342 8.60 -9.00 2.32
CA GLY A 342 9.57 -9.73 3.16
C GLY A 342 10.30 -8.80 4.14
N GLU A 343 10.65 -7.60 3.71
CA GLU A 343 11.26 -6.56 4.56
C GLU A 343 10.35 -6.19 5.75
N THR A 344 9.05 -6.00 5.52
CA THR A 344 8.07 -5.72 6.58
C THR A 344 8.01 -6.85 7.61
N ILE A 345 8.09 -8.12 7.17
CA ILE A 345 8.11 -9.27 8.05
C ILE A 345 9.39 -9.30 8.89
N VAL A 346 10.54 -9.04 8.28
CA VAL A 346 11.84 -9.00 8.99
C VAL A 346 11.82 -7.88 10.03
N LEU A 347 11.41 -6.67 9.66
CA LEU A 347 11.30 -5.54 10.59
C LEU A 347 10.29 -5.82 11.72
N GLY A 348 9.11 -6.37 11.40
CA GLY A 348 8.12 -6.74 12.40
C GLY A 348 8.62 -7.81 13.37
N THR A 349 9.41 -8.78 12.88
CA THR A 349 10.06 -9.79 13.72
C THR A 349 11.15 -9.16 14.62
N ALA A 350 11.94 -8.22 14.10
CA ALA A 350 12.91 -7.48 14.89
C ALA A 350 12.22 -6.66 16.01
N ILE A 351 11.08 -6.01 15.71
CA ILE A 351 10.27 -5.30 16.70
C ILE A 351 9.73 -6.29 17.75
N ALA A 352 9.25 -7.48 17.36
CA ALA A 352 8.80 -8.50 18.30
C ALA A 352 9.91 -8.94 19.26
N LEU A 353 11.14 -9.12 18.75
CA LEU A 353 12.32 -9.43 19.59
C LEU A 353 12.65 -8.28 20.53
N LEU A 354 12.57 -7.04 20.06
CA LEU A 354 12.79 -5.85 20.89
C LEU A 354 11.71 -5.75 21.99
N LEU A 355 10.45 -5.99 21.65
CA LEU A 355 9.33 -6.06 22.61
C LEU A 355 9.56 -7.16 23.65
N MET A 356 10.03 -8.35 23.25
CA MET A 356 10.37 -9.45 24.15
C MET A 356 11.42 -8.99 25.18
N LEU A 357 12.51 -8.38 24.71
CA LEU A 357 13.60 -7.93 25.58
C LEU A 357 13.13 -6.80 26.50
N ALA A 358 12.54 -5.78 25.93
CA ALA A 358 12.18 -4.58 26.70
C ALA A 358 11.04 -4.83 27.70
N SER A 359 10.06 -5.68 27.37
CA SER A 359 8.98 -6.04 28.29
C SER A 359 9.36 -7.15 29.27
N GLY A 360 10.33 -8.00 28.91
CA GLY A 360 10.71 -9.18 29.70
C GLY A 360 11.87 -8.97 30.68
N ILE A 361 12.82 -8.05 30.39
CA ILE A 361 14.04 -7.88 31.22
C ILE A 361 13.70 -7.44 32.65
N ALA A 362 12.87 -6.40 32.82
CA ALA A 362 12.54 -5.88 34.15
C ALA A 362 11.82 -6.93 35.03
N PRO A 363 10.77 -7.64 34.55
CA PRO A 363 10.15 -8.74 35.28
C PRO A 363 11.14 -9.89 35.56
N ALA A 364 11.99 -10.25 34.61
CA ALA A 364 12.96 -11.33 34.76
C ALA A 364 14.01 -11.01 35.85
N VAL A 365 14.52 -9.77 35.89
CA VAL A 365 15.41 -9.31 36.96
C VAL A 365 14.70 -9.31 38.31
N HIS A 366 13.43 -8.86 38.35
CA HIS A 366 12.63 -8.89 39.58
C HIS A 366 12.46 -10.32 40.10
N ALA A 367 12.07 -11.27 39.24
CA ALA A 367 11.94 -12.68 39.60
C ALA A 367 13.27 -13.29 40.10
N ALA A 368 14.38 -12.99 39.45
CA ALA A 368 15.70 -13.46 39.83
C ALA A 368 16.15 -12.95 41.21
N ARG A 369 15.75 -11.73 41.60
CA ARG A 369 16.13 -11.10 42.86
C ARG A 369 15.19 -11.37 44.05
N ILE A 370 14.14 -12.16 43.88
CA ILE A 370 13.20 -12.50 44.97
C ILE A 370 13.95 -13.20 46.09
N SER A 371 13.82 -12.68 47.33
CA SER A 371 14.35 -13.30 48.55
C SER A 371 13.44 -14.45 48.99
N VAL A 372 13.99 -15.66 49.15
CA VAL A 372 13.27 -16.84 49.61
C VAL A 372 12.63 -16.60 50.99
N VAL A 373 13.39 -16.00 51.90
CA VAL A 373 12.92 -15.74 53.27
C VAL A 373 11.76 -14.75 53.29
N ALA A 374 11.85 -13.65 52.54
CA ALA A 374 10.82 -12.63 52.49
C ALA A 374 9.52 -13.15 51.83
N ALA A 375 9.65 -13.95 50.76
CA ALA A 375 8.51 -14.48 50.02
C ALA A 375 7.74 -15.60 50.76
N LEU A 376 8.40 -16.34 51.67
CA LEU A 376 7.77 -17.40 52.48
C LEU A 376 7.28 -16.89 53.83
N ARG A 377 7.78 -15.75 54.33
CA ARG A 377 7.38 -15.12 55.61
C ARG A 377 6.01 -14.41 55.51
N ASN A 378 5.62 -13.88 54.38
CA ASN A 378 4.32 -13.24 54.16
C ASN A 378 3.18 -14.26 54.05
N VAL A 379 2.95 -15.03 55.12
CA VAL A 379 1.87 -16.01 55.31
C VAL A 379 0.87 -15.49 56.36
N GLU A 380 0.54 -14.18 56.28
CA GLU A 380 -0.64 -13.62 56.96
C GLU A 380 -1.47 -12.81 56.00
#